data_b7b6c4bfab596d7fa9433c607002f9d4
#
_entry.id   b7b6c4bfab596d7fa9433c607002f9d4
#
_cell.length_a   1.000
_cell.length_b   1.000
_cell.length_c   1.000
_cell.angle_alpha   90.00
_cell.angle_beta   90.00
_cell.angle_gamma   90.00
#
_symmetry.space_group_name_H-M   'P 1'
#
loop_
_entity.id
_entity.type
_entity.pdbx_description
1 polymer ?
#
loop_
_entity_poly.entity_id
_entity_poly.type
_entity_poly.pdbx_seq_one_letter_code
_entity_poly.pdbx_strand_id
1 'polypeptide(L)'
;MTVSISRRAILLFAGLALSGAMSLAQAAPASFTVPLSGDQQVPPVQTPGSGTANLTYDSSTHVVTWNITFSGLTSPATMAHFHGPAPAGKNGGVKVWISQKGTMSVTSPLSGQATLSADDAQIFEAGNMYINIHTKTNPGGEIRGQVMPPKGN
;
A
#
# COMPACT_ATOMS: atom_id res chain seq x y z
N MET A 1 6.87 82.90 -36.45
CA MET A 1 7.13 81.44 -36.68
C MET A 1 7.16 80.77 -35.33
N THR A 2 6.09 80.15 -34.93
CA THR A 2 5.95 79.47 -33.63
C THR A 2 5.85 78.00 -33.88
N VAL A 3 6.85 77.27 -33.42
CA VAL A 3 6.93 75.76 -33.51
C VAL A 3 6.26 75.13 -32.31
N SER A 4 5.17 74.42 -32.55
CA SER A 4 4.41 73.64 -31.55
C SER A 4 5.04 72.29 -31.37
N ILE A 5 5.53 71.99 -30.16
CA ILE A 5 6.07 70.64 -29.80
C ILE A 5 4.94 69.83 -29.17
N SER A 6 4.46 68.85 -29.91
CA SER A 6 3.46 67.84 -29.44
C SER A 6 4.10 66.83 -28.51
N ARG A 7 3.68 66.80 -27.23
CA ARG A 7 4.08 65.77 -26.25
C ARG A 7 3.23 64.51 -26.44
N ARG A 8 3.83 63.47 -26.96
CA ARG A 8 3.20 62.10 -27.00
C ARG A 8 3.41 61.45 -25.64
N ALA A 9 2.32 61.23 -24.93
CA ALA A 9 2.31 60.42 -23.71
C ALA A 9 2.39 58.96 -24.09
N ILE A 10 3.43 58.28 -23.62
CA ILE A 10 3.60 56.81 -23.72
C ILE A 10 2.98 56.21 -22.46
N LEU A 11 1.84 55.53 -22.61
CA LEU A 11 1.21 54.74 -21.57
C LEU A 11 1.92 53.36 -21.51
N LEU A 12 2.71 53.14 -20.50
CA LEU A 12 3.28 51.83 -20.15
C LEU A 12 2.21 50.99 -19.44
N PHE A 13 1.66 50.00 -20.12
CA PHE A 13 0.84 48.98 -19.48
C PHE A 13 1.76 48.00 -18.78
N ALA A 14 1.85 48.07 -17.46
CA ALA A 14 2.48 47.02 -16.64
C ALA A 14 1.49 45.87 -16.49
N GLY A 15 1.71 44.81 -17.29
CA GLY A 15 0.97 43.57 -17.15
C GLY A 15 1.43 42.79 -15.90
N LEU A 16 0.56 42.75 -14.91
CA LEU A 16 0.75 41.92 -13.69
C LEU A 16 0.46 40.46 -14.04
N ALA A 17 1.51 39.66 -14.29
CA ALA A 17 1.36 38.21 -14.47
C ALA A 17 1.10 37.57 -13.12
N LEU A 18 -0.15 37.19 -12.84
CA LEU A 18 -0.52 36.35 -11.69
C LEU A 18 -0.07 34.93 -11.98
N SER A 19 1.10 34.55 -11.50
CA SER A 19 1.55 33.15 -11.49
C SER A 19 0.78 32.39 -10.41
N GLY A 20 -0.36 31.80 -10.78
CA GLY A 20 -1.09 30.89 -9.91
C GLY A 20 -0.26 29.63 -9.69
N ALA A 21 0.33 29.48 -8.51
CA ALA A 21 0.91 28.19 -8.09
C ALA A 21 -0.24 27.20 -7.90
N MET A 22 -0.42 26.26 -8.83
CA MET A 22 -1.28 25.11 -8.64
C MET A 22 -0.62 24.21 -7.58
N SER A 23 -1.12 24.26 -6.34
CA SER A 23 -0.82 23.23 -5.34
C SER A 23 -1.39 21.91 -5.84
N LEU A 24 -0.52 20.98 -6.22
CA LEU A 24 -0.92 19.60 -6.41
C LEU A 24 -1.37 19.06 -5.04
N ALA A 25 -2.66 18.87 -4.86
CA ALA A 25 -3.19 18.24 -3.67
C ALA A 25 -2.63 16.80 -3.62
N GLN A 26 -1.77 16.53 -2.64
CA GLN A 26 -1.26 15.18 -2.39
C GLN A 26 -2.38 14.35 -1.82
N ALA A 27 -2.60 13.14 -2.37
CA ALA A 27 -3.60 12.23 -1.84
C ALA A 27 -3.23 11.86 -0.40
N ALA A 28 -4.21 11.92 0.51
CA ALA A 28 -4.01 11.49 1.89
C ALA A 28 -3.82 9.98 1.96
N PRO A 29 -3.03 9.46 2.93
CA PRO A 29 -2.90 8.03 3.13
C PRO A 29 -4.25 7.35 3.33
N ALA A 30 -4.47 6.22 2.66
CA ALA A 30 -5.71 5.46 2.70
C ALA A 30 -5.60 4.31 3.70
N SER A 31 -6.57 4.20 4.62
CA SER A 31 -6.66 3.10 5.58
C SER A 31 -7.76 2.12 5.17
N PHE A 32 -7.48 0.83 5.26
CA PHE A 32 -8.42 -0.24 4.92
C PHE A 32 -8.06 -1.54 5.64
N THR A 33 -8.99 -2.49 5.60
CA THR A 33 -8.89 -3.76 6.33
C THR A 33 -8.89 -4.94 5.36
N VAL A 34 -8.05 -5.93 5.63
CA VAL A 34 -7.94 -7.17 4.86
C VAL A 34 -8.24 -8.34 5.80
N PRO A 35 -9.35 -9.09 5.60
CA PRO A 35 -9.60 -10.31 6.33
C PRO A 35 -8.67 -11.44 5.85
N LEU A 36 -8.17 -12.25 6.79
CA LEU A 36 -7.31 -13.39 6.54
C LEU A 36 -8.02 -14.69 6.93
N SER A 37 -8.07 -15.66 6.02
CA SER A 37 -8.69 -16.97 6.25
C SER A 37 -7.98 -18.08 5.48
N GLY A 38 -8.20 -19.33 5.89
CA GLY A 38 -7.70 -20.51 5.18
C GLY A 38 -8.34 -20.70 3.80
N ASP A 39 -9.60 -20.28 3.63
CA ASP A 39 -10.32 -20.41 2.36
C ASP A 39 -9.71 -19.59 1.22
N GLN A 40 -8.97 -18.52 1.55
CA GLN A 40 -8.27 -17.71 0.56
C GLN A 40 -6.93 -18.29 0.12
N GLN A 41 -6.44 -19.35 0.78
CA GLN A 41 -5.23 -20.06 0.35
C GLN A 41 -5.43 -20.76 -0.99
N VAL A 42 -4.32 -21.04 -1.68
CA VAL A 42 -4.32 -21.77 -2.96
C VAL A 42 -3.30 -22.90 -2.91
N PRO A 43 -3.77 -24.14 -2.75
CA PRO A 43 -5.16 -24.59 -2.52
C PRO A 43 -5.70 -24.13 -1.15
N PRO A 44 -7.02 -24.09 -0.93
CA PRO A 44 -7.62 -23.75 0.35
C PRO A 44 -7.13 -24.65 1.49
N VAL A 45 -6.95 -24.05 2.67
CA VAL A 45 -6.55 -24.75 3.90
C VAL A 45 -7.72 -24.79 4.86
N GLN A 46 -8.08 -26.00 5.30
CA GLN A 46 -9.08 -26.18 6.35
C GLN A 46 -8.45 -25.91 7.71
N THR A 47 -8.78 -24.77 8.31
CA THR A 47 -8.24 -24.31 9.58
C THR A 47 -9.28 -23.47 10.33
N PRO A 48 -9.30 -23.52 11.67
CA PRO A 48 -10.02 -22.54 12.49
C PRO A 48 -9.28 -21.18 12.54
N GLY A 49 -8.07 -21.11 11.99
CA GLY A 49 -7.25 -19.90 11.96
C GLY A 49 -7.91 -18.78 11.18
N SER A 50 -7.86 -17.59 11.74
CA SER A 50 -8.36 -16.36 11.13
C SER A 50 -7.53 -15.17 11.55
N GLY A 51 -7.62 -14.07 10.79
CA GLY A 51 -6.93 -12.84 11.11
C GLY A 51 -7.52 -11.62 10.43
N THR A 52 -6.99 -10.47 10.82
CA THR A 52 -7.34 -9.17 10.24
C THR A 52 -6.08 -8.33 10.12
N ALA A 53 -5.80 -7.83 8.93
CA ALA A 53 -4.76 -6.85 8.71
C ALA A 53 -5.40 -5.46 8.53
N ASN A 54 -5.09 -4.53 9.44
CA ASN A 54 -5.38 -3.12 9.27
C ASN A 54 -4.18 -2.48 8.59
N LEU A 55 -4.40 -1.95 7.39
CA LEU A 55 -3.38 -1.37 6.53
C LEU A 55 -3.61 0.12 6.37
N THR A 56 -2.52 0.89 6.29
CA THR A 56 -2.53 2.26 5.78
C THR A 56 -1.49 2.36 4.67
N TYR A 57 -1.88 2.90 3.53
CA TYR A 57 -1.01 3.07 2.38
C TYR A 57 -0.97 4.54 1.94
N ASP A 58 0.22 5.06 1.80
CA ASP A 58 0.49 6.39 1.25
C ASP A 58 1.06 6.23 -0.17
N SER A 59 0.24 6.55 -1.18
CA SER A 59 0.62 6.42 -2.59
C SER A 59 1.69 7.42 -3.02
N SER A 60 1.89 8.51 -2.28
CA SER A 60 2.90 9.52 -2.59
C SER A 60 4.30 9.10 -2.16
N THR A 61 4.40 8.32 -1.09
CA THR A 61 5.66 7.83 -0.52
C THR A 61 5.86 6.34 -0.73
N HIS A 62 4.84 5.63 -1.24
CA HIS A 62 4.75 4.18 -1.38
C HIS A 62 4.95 3.43 -0.04
N VAL A 63 4.65 4.09 1.07
CA VAL A 63 4.76 3.48 2.40
C VAL A 63 3.47 2.73 2.72
N VAL A 64 3.61 1.44 3.04
CA VAL A 64 2.56 0.63 3.62
C VAL A 64 2.87 0.36 5.08
N THR A 65 1.93 0.65 5.98
CA THR A 65 1.96 0.28 7.39
C THR A 65 0.93 -0.81 7.66
N TRP A 66 1.22 -1.68 8.61
CA TRP A 66 0.30 -2.75 9.00
C TRP A 66 0.23 -2.93 10.51
N ASN A 67 -0.95 -3.35 10.96
CA ASN A 67 -1.19 -3.96 12.24
C ASN A 67 -2.07 -5.19 11.99
N ILE A 68 -1.50 -6.38 12.21
CA ILE A 68 -2.13 -7.66 11.88
C ILE A 68 -2.40 -8.43 13.16
N THR A 69 -3.64 -8.81 13.37
CA THR A 69 -4.05 -9.71 14.45
C THR A 69 -4.49 -11.03 13.86
N PHE A 70 -4.16 -12.12 14.53
CA PHE A 70 -4.59 -13.47 14.14
C PHE A 70 -4.70 -14.37 15.37
N SER A 71 -5.51 -15.41 15.24
CA SER A 71 -5.74 -16.41 16.28
C SER A 71 -6.21 -17.74 15.69
N GLY A 72 -6.27 -18.78 16.51
CA GLY A 72 -6.83 -20.07 16.13
C GLY A 72 -5.98 -20.87 15.14
N LEU A 73 -4.70 -20.50 14.92
CA LEU A 73 -3.81 -21.23 14.03
C LEU A 73 -3.55 -22.65 14.54
N THR A 74 -3.35 -23.60 13.63
CA THR A 74 -3.13 -25.02 13.95
C THR A 74 -1.78 -25.31 14.58
N SER A 75 -0.82 -24.40 14.43
CA SER A 75 0.49 -24.42 15.10
C SER A 75 1.06 -22.99 15.16
N PRO A 76 2.15 -22.76 15.94
CA PRO A 76 2.77 -21.44 16.01
C PRO A 76 3.11 -20.87 14.64
N ALA A 77 2.80 -19.57 14.45
CA ALA A 77 3.17 -18.86 13.24
C ALA A 77 4.70 -18.74 13.13
N THR A 78 5.20 -18.95 11.92
CA THR A 78 6.63 -18.95 11.64
C THR A 78 7.10 -17.75 10.84
N MET A 79 6.30 -17.32 9.87
CA MET A 79 6.62 -16.21 8.97
C MET A 79 5.34 -15.50 8.50
N ALA A 80 5.49 -14.27 8.08
CA ALA A 80 4.43 -13.50 7.43
C ALA A 80 5.03 -12.63 6.33
N HIS A 81 4.36 -12.59 5.17
CA HIS A 81 4.81 -11.86 3.99
C HIS A 81 3.68 -11.19 3.24
N PHE A 82 4.01 -10.12 2.49
CA PHE A 82 3.28 -9.81 1.27
C PHE A 82 3.86 -10.60 0.10
N HIS A 83 3.00 -11.18 -0.70
CA HIS A 83 3.32 -11.92 -1.91
C HIS A 83 2.72 -11.25 -3.14
N GLY A 84 3.35 -11.46 -4.30
CA GLY A 84 2.85 -10.96 -5.59
C GLY A 84 3.90 -11.09 -6.71
N PRO A 85 3.57 -10.69 -7.96
CA PRO A 85 2.23 -10.34 -8.40
C PRO A 85 1.31 -11.57 -8.51
N ALA A 86 0.14 -11.48 -7.91
CA ALA A 86 -0.87 -12.53 -8.01
C ALA A 86 -2.28 -11.99 -7.70
N PRO A 87 -3.24 -12.16 -8.60
CA PRO A 87 -4.64 -11.92 -8.29
C PRO A 87 -5.18 -12.99 -7.33
N ALA A 88 -6.37 -12.78 -6.80
CA ALA A 88 -7.06 -13.78 -5.98
C ALA A 88 -7.11 -15.13 -6.68
N GLY A 89 -6.89 -16.23 -5.95
CA GLY A 89 -6.86 -17.58 -6.51
C GLY A 89 -5.56 -17.96 -7.23
N LYS A 90 -4.54 -17.12 -7.18
CA LYS A 90 -3.20 -17.43 -7.72
C LYS A 90 -2.12 -17.22 -6.65
N ASN A 91 -1.01 -17.97 -6.76
CA ASN A 91 0.14 -17.79 -5.90
C ASN A 91 1.22 -16.93 -6.57
N GLY A 92 1.93 -16.13 -5.76
CA GLY A 92 3.05 -15.29 -6.16
C GLY A 92 4.24 -15.43 -5.22
N GLY A 93 5.40 -14.92 -5.63
CA GLY A 93 6.60 -14.90 -4.81
C GLY A 93 6.52 -13.91 -3.64
N VAL A 94 7.46 -14.02 -2.70
CA VAL A 94 7.60 -13.05 -1.59
C VAL A 94 8.04 -11.71 -2.14
N LYS A 95 7.34 -10.65 -1.75
CA LYS A 95 7.65 -9.25 -2.08
C LYS A 95 8.17 -8.47 -0.89
N VAL A 96 7.46 -8.54 0.24
CA VAL A 96 7.82 -7.82 1.46
C VAL A 96 7.73 -8.75 2.66
N TRP A 97 8.76 -8.76 3.50
CA TRP A 97 8.72 -9.43 4.78
C TRP A 97 7.91 -8.59 5.78
N ILE A 98 6.83 -9.17 6.29
CA ILE A 98 6.02 -8.60 7.36
C ILE A 98 6.61 -8.95 8.72
N SER A 99 7.03 -10.21 8.89
CA SER A 99 7.77 -10.66 10.06
C SER A 99 9.27 -10.39 9.91
N GLN A 100 10.00 -10.41 11.01
CA GLN A 100 11.45 -10.27 10.97
C GLN A 100 12.07 -11.45 10.17
N LYS A 101 12.81 -11.13 9.12
CA LYS A 101 13.50 -12.12 8.28
C LYS A 101 14.49 -12.95 9.10
N GLY A 102 14.42 -14.25 8.94
CA GLY A 102 15.33 -15.19 9.63
C GLY A 102 14.84 -15.64 11.02
N THR A 103 13.75 -15.09 11.54
CA THR A 103 13.08 -15.63 12.73
C THR A 103 11.95 -16.57 12.31
N MET A 104 11.80 -17.68 13.02
CA MET A 104 10.73 -18.66 12.81
C MET A 104 9.70 -18.62 13.93
N SER A 105 9.43 -17.40 14.42
CA SER A 105 8.44 -17.15 15.49
C SER A 105 7.77 -15.82 15.25
N VAL A 106 6.47 -15.84 15.09
CA VAL A 106 5.63 -14.67 14.84
C VAL A 106 4.49 -14.66 15.83
N THR A 107 4.31 -13.56 16.53
CA THR A 107 3.24 -13.36 17.51
C THR A 107 2.21 -12.33 17.04
N SER A 108 0.98 -12.48 17.49
CA SER A 108 -0.10 -11.52 17.28
C SER A 108 -0.21 -10.57 18.49
N PRO A 109 -0.33 -9.24 18.34
CA PRO A 109 -0.36 -8.52 17.06
C PRO A 109 1.02 -8.37 16.41
N LEU A 110 1.05 -8.25 15.09
CA LEU A 110 2.24 -8.05 14.28
C LEU A 110 2.16 -6.70 13.56
N SER A 111 3.00 -5.75 13.95
CA SER A 111 2.99 -4.38 13.40
C SER A 111 4.31 -4.06 12.72
N GLY A 112 4.25 -3.19 11.72
CA GLY A 112 5.41 -2.72 11.00
C GLY A 112 5.06 -1.82 9.82
N GLN A 113 6.07 -1.49 9.05
CA GLN A 113 5.94 -0.72 7.80
C GLN A 113 7.03 -1.09 6.81
N ALA A 114 6.77 -0.80 5.54
CA ALA A 114 7.77 -0.88 4.48
C ALA A 114 7.50 0.18 3.41
N THR A 115 8.57 0.64 2.76
CA THR A 115 8.47 1.41 1.53
C THR A 115 8.55 0.44 0.36
N LEU A 116 7.52 0.42 -0.47
CA LEU A 116 7.49 -0.40 -1.68
C LEU A 116 8.36 0.22 -2.77
N SER A 117 8.99 -0.60 -3.60
CA SER A 117 9.54 -0.12 -4.87
C SER A 117 8.42 0.40 -5.78
N ALA A 118 8.74 1.21 -6.78
CA ALA A 118 7.74 1.70 -7.72
C ALA A 118 6.96 0.56 -8.41
N ASP A 119 7.65 -0.53 -8.78
CA ASP A 119 7.02 -1.70 -9.38
C ASP A 119 6.11 -2.43 -8.38
N ASP A 120 6.55 -2.61 -7.13
CA ASP A 120 5.74 -3.26 -6.10
C ASP A 120 4.55 -2.39 -5.68
N ALA A 121 4.68 -1.06 -5.70
CA ALA A 121 3.58 -0.13 -5.47
C ALA A 121 2.48 -0.29 -6.54
N GLN A 122 2.85 -0.38 -7.82
CA GLN A 122 1.89 -0.65 -8.91
C GLN A 122 1.17 -2.00 -8.72
N ILE A 123 1.89 -3.05 -8.33
CA ILE A 123 1.31 -4.38 -8.06
C ILE A 123 0.34 -4.30 -6.86
N PHE A 124 0.72 -3.57 -5.80
CA PHE A 124 -0.10 -3.35 -4.62
C PHE A 124 -1.39 -2.59 -4.96
N GLU A 125 -1.27 -1.44 -5.65
CA GLU A 125 -2.39 -0.59 -6.07
C GLU A 125 -3.35 -1.29 -7.02
N ALA A 126 -2.83 -2.20 -7.85
CA ALA A 126 -3.63 -3.03 -8.75
C ALA A 126 -4.40 -4.16 -8.02
N GLY A 127 -4.21 -4.33 -6.70
CA GLY A 127 -4.83 -5.42 -5.94
C GLY A 127 -4.21 -6.80 -6.21
N ASN A 128 -2.97 -6.83 -6.69
CA ASN A 128 -2.24 -8.05 -7.05
C ASN A 128 -1.20 -8.46 -6.00
N MET A 129 -1.39 -8.04 -4.76
CA MET A 129 -0.66 -8.58 -3.60
C MET A 129 -1.61 -9.27 -2.63
N TYR A 130 -1.07 -10.20 -1.87
CA TYR A 130 -1.77 -10.82 -0.75
C TYR A 130 -0.87 -10.96 0.46
N ILE A 131 -1.47 -10.94 1.65
CA ILE A 131 -0.82 -11.27 2.92
C ILE A 131 -0.95 -12.76 3.14
N ASN A 132 0.12 -13.40 3.61
CA ASN A 132 0.15 -14.80 3.98
C ASN A 132 0.84 -14.97 5.34
N ILE A 133 0.19 -15.72 6.24
CA ILE A 133 0.77 -16.14 7.51
C ILE A 133 1.03 -17.63 7.44
N HIS A 134 2.29 -17.99 7.62
CA HIS A 134 2.78 -19.36 7.57
C HIS A 134 2.87 -19.94 8.98
N THR A 135 2.63 -21.24 9.09
CA THR A 135 2.79 -21.97 10.34
C THR A 135 3.64 -23.20 10.13
N LYS A 136 4.03 -23.83 11.24
CA LYS A 136 4.79 -25.07 11.18
C LYS A 136 4.02 -26.21 10.49
N THR A 137 2.70 -26.27 10.71
CA THR A 137 1.81 -27.26 10.09
C THR A 137 1.55 -26.92 8.61
N ASN A 138 1.44 -25.64 8.29
CA ASN A 138 1.15 -25.15 6.94
C ASN A 138 2.29 -24.24 6.47
N PRO A 139 3.45 -24.78 6.07
CA PRO A 139 4.62 -23.98 5.69
C PRO A 139 4.41 -23.20 4.39
N GLY A 140 3.46 -23.58 3.54
CA GLY A 140 3.03 -22.83 2.37
C GLY A 140 2.09 -21.65 2.68
N GLY A 141 1.64 -21.54 3.93
CA GLY A 141 0.70 -20.55 4.44
C GLY A 141 -0.56 -21.20 5.01
N GLU A 142 -1.02 -20.73 6.15
CA GLU A 142 -2.24 -21.22 6.80
C GLU A 142 -3.42 -20.29 6.56
N ILE A 143 -3.23 -18.99 6.71
CA ILE A 143 -4.26 -18.00 6.43
C ILE A 143 -3.72 -16.94 5.46
N ARG A 144 -4.60 -16.45 4.59
CA ARG A 144 -4.30 -15.51 3.51
C ARG A 144 -5.39 -14.46 3.37
N GLY A 145 -5.02 -13.25 2.94
CA GLY A 145 -5.95 -12.21 2.54
C GLY A 145 -5.46 -11.45 1.33
N GLN A 146 -6.31 -11.34 0.29
CA GLN A 146 -6.00 -10.52 -0.88
C GLN A 146 -6.06 -9.04 -0.49
N VAL A 147 -5.02 -8.30 -0.83
CA VAL A 147 -4.92 -6.87 -0.55
C VAL A 147 -5.63 -6.10 -1.67
N MET A 148 -6.68 -5.38 -1.31
CA MET A 148 -7.48 -4.58 -2.24
C MET A 148 -7.52 -3.13 -1.74
N PRO A 149 -6.51 -2.32 -2.07
CA PRO A 149 -6.49 -0.93 -1.65
C PRO A 149 -7.68 -0.16 -2.24
N PRO A 150 -8.27 0.80 -1.50
CA PRO A 150 -9.26 1.69 -2.09
C PRO A 150 -8.62 2.47 -3.23
N LYS A 151 -9.33 2.55 -4.35
CA LYS A 151 -8.89 3.38 -5.48
C LYS A 151 -8.96 4.84 -5.04
N GLY A 152 -7.86 5.59 -5.22
CA GLY A 152 -7.87 7.02 -5.00
C GLY A 152 -8.95 7.69 -5.86
N ASN A 153 -9.70 8.58 -5.23
CA ASN A 153 -10.66 9.43 -5.94
C ASN A 153 -9.93 10.51 -6.74
#